data_281bdc2daa0a2713abbf4fa2b434587d
#
_entry.id   281bdc2daa0a2713abbf4fa2b434587d
#
_cell.length_a   1.000
_cell.length_b   1.000
_cell.length_c   1.000
_cell.angle_alpha   90.00
_cell.angle_beta   90.00
_cell.angle_gamma   90.00
#
_symmetry.space_group_name_H-M   'P 1'
#
loop_
_entity.id
_entity.type
_entity.pdbx_description
1 polymer ?
#
loop_
_entity_poly.entity_id
_entity_poly.type
_entity_poly.pdbx_seq_one_letter_code
_entity_poly.pdbx_strand_id
1 'polypeptide(L)'
;SIQNNGSGKVLLSMLIRTLFSCGYHTITLDTNLDNTRAQHVYERLGFRKIRVNIDSWTDQLGKKQSSVDYELTEHNFISFV
;
A
#
# COMPACT_ATOMS: atom_id res chain seq x y z
N SER A 1 -0.45 -11.25 -16.22
CA SER A 1 -0.60 -10.38 -15.12
C SER A 1 0.30 -9.18 -15.28
N ILE A 2 -0.05 -8.18 -14.61
CA ILE A 2 0.66 -6.98 -14.66
C ILE A 2 1.93 -7.13 -13.97
N GLN A 3 2.97 -6.81 -14.59
CA GLN A 3 4.18 -7.05 -14.04
C GLN A 3 4.77 -5.90 -13.49
N ASN A 4 5.75 -5.96 -13.06
CA ASN A 4 6.35 -5.21 -12.25
C ASN A 4 7.36 -4.35 -12.76
N ASN A 5 7.38 -3.91 -13.90
CA ASN A 5 8.36 -3.09 -14.55
C ASN A 5 8.04 -1.63 -14.40
N GLY A 6 7.42 -1.24 -13.32
CA GLY A 6 7.08 0.15 -13.06
C GLY A 6 5.64 0.50 -13.36
N SER A 7 4.95 -0.31 -14.13
CA SER A 7 3.57 -0.02 -14.49
C SER A 7 2.65 0.02 -13.28
N GLY A 8 2.88 -0.83 -12.31
CA GLY A 8 2.05 -0.86 -11.11
C GLY A 8 2.13 0.42 -10.33
N LYS A 9 3.33 1.00 -10.22
CA LYS A 9 3.50 2.26 -9.52
C LYS A 9 2.80 3.41 -10.24
N VAL A 10 2.85 3.41 -11.56
CA VAL A 10 2.19 4.43 -12.35
C VAL A 10 0.68 4.35 -12.19
N LEU A 11 0.12 3.15 -12.27
CA LEU A 11 -1.32 2.97 -12.11
C LEU A 11 -1.78 3.37 -10.71
N LEU A 12 -1.04 2.99 -9.70
CA LEU A 12 -1.37 3.37 -8.33
C LEU A 12 -1.26 4.88 -8.14
N SER A 13 -0.26 5.51 -8.74
CA SER A 13 -0.13 6.96 -8.65
C SER A 13 -1.33 7.67 -9.27
N MET A 14 -1.80 7.19 -10.40
CA MET A 14 -2.98 7.77 -11.05
C MET A 14 -4.22 7.61 -10.18
N LEU A 15 -4.41 6.44 -9.60
CA LEU A 15 -5.54 6.19 -8.74
C LEU A 15 -5.50 7.08 -7.49
N ILE A 16 -4.34 7.19 -6.86
CA ILE A 16 -4.16 7.98 -5.66
C ILE A 16 -4.40 9.47 -5.97
N ARG A 17 -3.89 9.95 -7.07
CA ARG A 17 -4.14 11.34 -7.49
C ARG A 17 -5.63 11.59 -7.67
N THR A 18 -6.35 10.65 -8.26
CA THR A 18 -7.79 10.76 -8.43
C THR A 18 -8.48 10.83 -7.08
N LEU A 19 -8.09 9.99 -6.14
CA LEU A 19 -8.69 10.00 -4.80
C LEU A 19 -8.45 11.34 -4.10
N PHE A 20 -7.26 11.88 -4.16
CA PHE A 20 -6.98 13.18 -3.57
C PHE A 20 -7.78 14.29 -4.26
N SER A 21 -7.95 14.20 -5.56
CA SER A 21 -8.76 15.17 -6.30
C SER A 21 -10.23 15.11 -5.91
N CYS A 22 -10.70 13.96 -5.46
CA CYS A 22 -12.07 13.80 -5.00
C CYS A 22 -12.30 14.32 -3.59
N GLY A 23 -11.26 14.79 -2.92
CA GLY A 23 -11.43 15.37 -1.59
C GLY A 23 -10.91 14.53 -0.45
N TYR A 24 -10.39 13.37 -0.72
CA TYR A 24 -9.79 12.55 0.32
C TYR A 24 -8.44 13.16 0.73
N HIS A 25 -8.18 13.18 2.01
CA HIS A 25 -6.93 13.75 2.51
C HIS A 25 -5.95 12.68 2.99
N THR A 26 -6.45 11.51 3.30
CA THR A 26 -5.63 10.41 3.82
C THR A 26 -6.11 9.10 3.21
N ILE A 27 -5.17 8.27 2.83
CA ILE A 27 -5.46 6.95 2.28
C ILE A 27 -4.77 5.92 3.16
N THR A 28 -5.50 4.92 3.60
CA THR A 28 -4.91 3.84 4.39
C THR A 28 -5.10 2.52 3.65
N LEU A 29 -4.15 1.63 3.83
CA LEU A 29 -4.26 0.29 3.28
C LEU A 29 -3.44 -0.66 4.12
N ASP A 30 -3.66 -1.94 3.93
CA ASP A 30 -2.86 -2.95 4.59
C ASP A 30 -2.40 -3.99 3.59
N THR A 31 -1.34 -4.68 3.93
CA THR A 31 -0.84 -5.77 3.10
C THR A 31 -0.24 -6.84 4.02
N ASN A 32 -0.05 -8.03 3.48
CA ASN A 32 0.56 -9.11 4.23
C ASN A 32 2.02 -8.74 4.54
N LEU A 33 2.44 -9.02 5.75
CA LEU A 33 3.80 -8.70 6.18
C LEU A 33 4.86 -9.43 5.35
N ASP A 34 4.51 -10.56 4.76
CA ASP A 34 5.42 -11.29 3.89
C ASP A 34 5.47 -10.74 2.47
N ASN A 35 4.58 -9.84 2.12
CA ASN A 35 4.53 -9.29 0.78
C ASN A 35 5.47 -8.09 0.67
N THR A 36 6.77 -8.37 0.63
CA THR A 36 7.78 -7.32 0.61
C THR A 36 7.73 -6.47 -0.66
N ARG A 37 7.28 -7.06 -1.77
CA ARG A 37 7.17 -6.32 -3.01
C ARG A 37 6.13 -5.21 -2.91
N ALA A 38 4.96 -5.51 -2.37
CA ALA A 38 3.92 -4.51 -2.18
C ALA A 38 4.38 -3.43 -1.20
N GLN A 39 5.01 -3.84 -0.11
CA GLN A 39 5.53 -2.90 0.87
C GLN A 39 6.52 -1.93 0.23
N HIS A 40 7.39 -2.43 -0.61
CA HIS A 40 8.38 -1.61 -1.29
C HIS A 40 7.71 -0.59 -2.21
N VAL A 41 6.69 -1.01 -2.96
CA VAL A 41 5.94 -0.12 -3.84
C VAL A 41 5.25 0.98 -3.05
N TYR A 42 4.59 0.62 -1.95
CA TYR A 42 3.87 1.59 -1.14
C TYR A 42 4.83 2.61 -0.51
N GLU A 43 5.96 2.14 -0.03
CA GLU A 43 6.95 3.03 0.56
C GLU A 43 7.51 4.01 -0.48
N ARG A 44 7.67 3.55 -1.71
CA ARG A 44 8.12 4.43 -2.77
C ARG A 44 7.10 5.50 -3.15
N LEU A 45 5.82 5.20 -2.96
CA LEU A 45 4.75 6.17 -3.21
C LEU A 45 4.58 7.16 -2.06
N GLY A 46 5.29 6.97 -0.98
CA GLY A 46 5.24 7.87 0.16
C GLY A 46 4.40 7.36 1.32
N PHE A 47 3.85 6.15 1.21
CA PHE A 47 3.11 5.56 2.32
C PHE A 47 4.03 5.33 3.51
N ARG A 48 3.50 5.53 4.69
CA ARG A 48 4.23 5.33 5.93
C ARG A 48 3.64 4.16 6.68
N LYS A 49 4.51 3.32 7.21
CA LYS A 49 4.09 2.18 8.02
C LYS A 49 3.64 2.70 9.38
N ILE A 50 2.38 2.47 9.72
CA ILE A 50 1.82 2.98 10.97
C ILE A 50 1.55 1.90 11.99
N ARG A 51 1.44 0.65 11.56
CA ARG A 51 1.16 -0.44 12.50
C ARG A 51 1.56 -1.77 11.88
N VAL A 52 2.06 -2.66 12.70
CA VAL A 52 2.30 -4.05 12.31
C VAL A 52 1.41 -4.91 13.18
N ASN A 53 0.63 -5.78 12.56
CA ASN A 53 -0.29 -6.67 13.25
C ASN A 53 0.23 -8.10 13.11
N ILE A 54 0.70 -8.66 14.20
CA ILE A 54 1.25 -10.01 14.19
C ILE A 54 0.11 -11.00 14.41
N ASP A 55 0.09 -12.06 13.60
CA ASP A 55 -0.93 -13.11 13.66
C ASP A 55 -2.35 -12.53 13.64
N SER A 56 -2.55 -11.55 12.76
CA SER A 56 -3.80 -10.81 12.76
C SER A 56 -4.95 -11.58 12.14
N TRP A 57 -4.68 -12.59 11.33
CA TRP A 57 -5.72 -13.40 10.74
C TRP A 57 -5.18 -14.80 10.39
N THR A 58 -6.11 -15.73 10.16
CA THR A 58 -5.76 -17.10 9.84
C THR A 58 -6.25 -17.43 8.44
N ASP A 59 -5.37 -17.97 7.62
CA ASP A 59 -5.73 -18.30 6.24
C ASP A 59 -6.47 -19.65 6.17
N GLN A 60 -6.81 -20.06 4.96
CA GLN A 60 -7.57 -21.27 4.73
C GLN A 60 -6.86 -22.53 5.22
N LEU A 61 -5.57 -22.49 5.30
CA LEU A 61 -4.77 -23.64 5.73
C LEU A 61 -4.56 -23.64 7.23
N GLY A 62 -5.15 -22.72 7.95
CA GLY A 62 -4.97 -22.60 9.39
C GLY A 62 -3.69 -21.94 9.81
N LYS A 63 -2.98 -21.34 8.89
CA LYS A 63 -1.71 -20.69 9.17
C LYS A 63 -1.95 -19.24 9.55
N LYS A 64 -1.36 -18.77 10.62
CA LYS A 64 -1.52 -17.39 11.04
C LYS A 64 -0.72 -16.47 10.16
N GLN A 65 -1.34 -15.36 9.81
CA GLN A 65 -0.74 -14.37 8.94
C GLN A 65 -0.63 -13.03 9.65
N SER A 66 0.38 -12.29 9.30
CA SER A 66 0.60 -10.96 9.86
C SER A 66 0.40 -9.93 8.78
N SER A 67 0.02 -8.73 9.16
CA SER A 67 -0.21 -7.64 8.22
C SER A 67 0.48 -6.37 8.69
N VAL A 68 0.65 -5.45 7.77
CA VAL A 68 1.20 -4.14 8.08
C VAL A 68 0.28 -3.09 7.48
N ASP A 69 -0.03 -2.06 8.27
CA ASP A 69 -0.89 -0.98 7.85
C ASP A 69 -0.04 0.20 7.40
N TYR A 70 -0.45 0.79 6.29
CA TYR A 70 0.21 1.96 5.72
C TYR A 70 -0.76 3.11 5.61
N GLU A 71 -0.24 4.32 5.71
CA GLU A 71 -1.02 5.53 5.55
C GLU A 71 -0.30 6.49 4.61
N LEU A 72 -1.07 7.16 3.78
CA LEU A 72 -0.55 8.17 2.86
C LEU A 72 -1.37 9.44 3.00
N THR A 73 -0.67 10.57 3.14
CA THR A 73 -1.31 11.88 3.10
C THR A 73 -0.89 12.61 1.83
N GLU A 74 -1.63 13.66 1.48
CA GLU A 74 -1.30 14.46 0.30
C GLU A 74 0.13 15.01 0.37
N HIS A 75 0.57 15.36 1.56
CA HIS A 75 1.90 15.94 1.72
C HIS A 75 3.02 14.93 1.50
N ASN A 76 2.72 13.66 1.73
CA ASN A 76 3.74 12.61 1.62
C ASN A 76 3.71 11.89 0.28
N PHE A 77 2.70 12.17 -0.53
CA PHE A 77 2.52 11.44 -1.79
C PHE A 77 3.62 11.77 -2.79
N ILE A 78 4.25 10.72 -3.31
CA ILE A 78 5.25 10.83 -4.35
C ILE A 78 4.65 10.22 -5.62
N SER A 79 4.35 11.06 -6.59
CA SER A 79 3.71 10.61 -7.82
C SER A 79 4.75 10.15 -8.83
N PHE A 80 4.44 9.09 -9.54
CA PHE A 80 5.27 8.61 -10.64
C PHE A 80 4.66 8.96 -12.00
N VAL A 81 3.69 9.84 -12.02
CA VAL A 81 3.12 10.36 -13.26
C VAL A 81 3.25 11.85 -13.35
#